data_a1d13b32c999853b5a9970cd927718d3
#
_entry.id   a1d13b32c999853b5a9970cd927718d3
#
_cell.length_a   1.000
_cell.length_b   1.000
_cell.length_c   1.000
_cell.angle_alpha   90.00
_cell.angle_beta   90.00
_cell.angle_gamma   90.00
#
_symmetry.space_group_name_H-M   'P 1'
#
loop_
_entity.id
_entity.type
_entity.pdbx_description
1 polymer ?
#
loop_
_entity_poly.entity_id
_entity_poly.type
_entity_poly.pdbx_seq_one_letter_code
_entity_poly.pdbx_strand_id
1 'polypeptide(L)'
;MAVVFQAASPGEANIRAALVDSRGMADLLVCRVGSRGLAQGDALWYITRDRQSASVRIWFGSIGMSQVKICFVPTRGEAGWCRPHRLRGRLG
;
A
#
# COMPACT_ATOMS: atom_id res chain seq x y z
N MET A 1 3.21 11.03 0.71
CA MET A 1 4.41 10.16 0.74
C MET A 1 4.06 8.85 1.42
N ALA A 2 4.14 7.76 0.70
CA ALA A 2 3.77 6.45 1.23
C ALA A 2 5.01 5.66 1.64
N VAL A 3 5.53 5.92 2.82
CA VAL A 3 6.62 5.17 3.43
C VAL A 3 5.99 4.08 4.29
N VAL A 4 6.06 2.85 3.83
CA VAL A 4 5.27 1.74 4.35
C VAL A 4 6.13 0.81 5.20
N PHE A 5 5.67 0.55 6.41
CA PHE A 5 6.21 -0.50 7.26
C PHE A 5 5.23 -1.68 7.26
N GLN A 6 5.73 -2.87 6.96
CA GLN A 6 4.90 -4.07 6.98
C GLN A 6 4.76 -4.58 8.42
N ALA A 7 3.56 -4.50 8.95
CA ALA A 7 3.28 -4.93 10.32
C ALA A 7 3.22 -6.46 10.41
N ALA A 8 3.63 -7.00 11.54
CA ALA A 8 3.63 -8.44 11.78
C ALA A 8 2.25 -8.98 12.13
N SER A 9 1.35 -8.13 12.60
CA SER A 9 0.00 -8.52 12.99
C SER A 9 -1.00 -7.41 12.68
N PRO A 10 -2.30 -7.74 12.54
CA PRO A 10 -3.30 -6.71 12.27
C PRO A 10 -3.43 -5.68 13.40
N GLY A 11 -3.16 -6.07 14.64
CA GLY A 11 -3.23 -5.14 15.77
C GLY A 11 -2.18 -4.04 15.74
N GLU A 12 -1.08 -4.24 15.04
CA GLU A 12 -0.02 -3.24 14.90
C GLU A 12 -0.21 -2.33 13.69
N ALA A 13 -1.17 -2.63 12.83
CA ALA A 13 -1.32 -1.94 11.55
C ALA A 13 -2.32 -0.81 11.62
N ASN A 14 -2.06 0.25 10.85
CA ASN A 14 -3.05 1.29 10.59
C ASN A 14 -4.06 0.82 9.53
N ILE A 15 -3.60 0.01 8.59
CA ILE A 15 -4.39 -0.47 7.46
C ILE A 15 -4.15 -1.96 7.27
N ARG A 16 -5.22 -2.70 7.01
CA ARG A 16 -5.17 -4.10 6.63
C ARG A 16 -5.36 -4.20 5.12
N ALA A 17 -4.43 -4.82 4.43
CA ALA A 17 -4.45 -4.97 2.99
C ALA A 17 -4.38 -6.44 2.60
N ALA A 18 -4.86 -6.74 1.41
CA ALA A 18 -4.69 -8.05 0.80
C ALA A 18 -3.96 -7.89 -0.53
N LEU A 19 -2.97 -8.75 -0.77
CA LEU A 19 -2.29 -8.80 -2.05
C LEU A 19 -3.09 -9.67 -3.01
N VAL A 20 -3.36 -9.15 -4.21
CA VAL A 20 -4.04 -9.89 -5.26
C VAL A 20 -3.16 -9.91 -6.51
N ASP A 21 -3.32 -10.96 -7.32
CA ASP A 21 -2.52 -11.13 -8.53
C ASP A 21 -3.12 -10.44 -9.74
N SER A 22 -4.41 -10.12 -9.69
CA SER A 22 -5.15 -9.55 -10.81
C SER A 22 -5.37 -8.07 -10.61
N ARG A 23 -4.99 -7.28 -11.63
CA ARG A 23 -5.27 -5.84 -11.64
C ARG A 23 -6.77 -5.56 -11.58
N GLY A 24 -7.59 -6.43 -12.17
CA GLY A 24 -9.03 -6.26 -12.17
C GLY A 24 -9.67 -6.43 -10.79
N MET A 25 -8.99 -7.13 -9.88
CA MET A 25 -9.48 -7.33 -8.52
C MET A 25 -8.95 -6.29 -7.54
N ALA A 26 -7.95 -5.52 -7.93
CA ALA A 26 -7.30 -4.58 -7.03
C ALA A 26 -8.10 -3.30 -6.87
N ASP A 27 -8.06 -2.73 -5.68
CA ASP A 27 -8.54 -1.37 -5.43
C ASP A 27 -7.47 -0.35 -5.76
N LEU A 28 -6.20 -0.71 -5.54
CA LEU A 28 -5.06 0.16 -5.72
C LEU A 28 -3.93 -0.61 -6.40
N LEU A 29 -3.42 -0.05 -7.49
CA LEU A 29 -2.20 -0.54 -8.14
C LEU A 29 -1.01 0.21 -7.57
N VAL A 30 -0.05 -0.52 -7.01
CA VAL A 30 1.09 0.05 -6.29
C VAL A 30 2.39 -0.26 -7.00
N CYS A 31 3.20 0.76 -7.21
CA CYS A 31 4.57 0.60 -7.68
C CYS A 31 5.52 0.84 -6.50
N ARG A 32 6.38 -0.12 -6.23
CA ARG A 32 7.41 0.03 -5.20
C ARG A 32 8.56 0.84 -5.76
N VAL A 33 9.06 1.79 -4.95
CA VAL A 33 10.16 2.67 -5.36
C VAL A 33 11.38 2.42 -4.48
N GLY A 34 12.55 2.73 -5.02
CA GLY A 34 13.82 2.39 -4.37
C GLY A 34 14.32 3.41 -3.36
N SER A 35 13.67 4.54 -3.22
CA SER A 35 14.07 5.55 -2.24
C SER A 35 12.86 6.28 -1.68
N ARG A 36 13.04 6.80 -0.47
CA ARG A 36 12.00 7.55 0.25
C ARG A 36 11.54 8.77 -0.54
N GLY A 37 12.45 9.46 -1.19
CA GLY A 37 12.13 10.66 -1.96
C GLY A 37 11.25 10.41 -3.18
N LEU A 38 11.17 9.18 -3.66
CA LEU A 38 10.31 8.80 -4.78
C LEU A 38 8.93 8.37 -4.34
N ALA A 39 8.69 8.17 -3.04
CA ALA A 39 7.39 7.76 -2.53
C ALA A 39 6.46 8.96 -2.49
N GLN A 40 5.57 9.07 -3.47
CA GLN A 40 4.62 10.18 -3.62
C GLN A 40 3.21 9.64 -3.69
N GLY A 41 2.27 10.35 -3.04
CA GLY A 41 0.87 9.95 -3.04
C GLY A 41 0.64 8.62 -2.36
N ASP A 42 -0.42 7.93 -2.75
CA ASP A 42 -0.84 6.66 -2.14
C ASP A 42 -0.25 5.43 -2.83
N ALA A 43 0.21 5.56 -4.06
CA ALA A 43 0.47 4.41 -4.93
C ALA A 43 1.96 4.15 -5.22
N LEU A 44 2.84 5.06 -4.83
CA LEU A 44 4.28 4.88 -4.93
C LEU A 44 4.82 4.62 -3.53
N TRP A 45 5.16 3.37 -3.26
CA TRP A 45 5.53 2.94 -1.91
C TRP A 45 7.03 2.72 -1.77
N TYR A 46 7.62 3.35 -0.75
CA TYR A 46 8.92 2.97 -0.24
C TYR A 46 8.71 2.07 0.98
N ILE A 47 9.17 0.83 0.91
CA ILE A 47 9.04 -0.13 2.01
C ILE A 47 10.22 0.06 2.95
N THR A 48 9.94 0.37 4.20
CA THR A 48 10.98 0.58 5.22
C THR A 48 10.92 -0.52 6.27
N ARG A 49 12.08 -0.80 6.88
CA ARG A 49 12.17 -1.69 8.04
C ARG A 49 12.07 -0.92 9.35
N ASP A 50 12.06 0.40 9.28
CA ASP A 50 11.99 1.26 10.46
C ASP A 50 10.54 1.69 10.69
N ARG A 51 9.92 1.08 11.71
CA ARG A 51 8.53 1.39 12.08
C ARG A 51 8.31 2.88 12.33
N GLN A 52 9.26 3.54 12.99
CA GLN A 52 9.08 4.93 13.42
C GLN A 52 9.18 5.92 12.27
N SER A 53 9.85 5.56 11.19
CA SER A 53 9.98 6.45 10.04
C SER A 53 8.88 6.24 8.99
N ALA A 54 7.99 5.28 9.21
CA ALA A 54 6.91 4.99 8.28
C ALA A 54 5.77 5.99 8.40
N SER A 55 5.18 6.35 7.27
CA SER A 55 3.95 7.16 7.25
C SER A 55 2.72 6.29 7.54
N VAL A 56 2.79 5.00 7.25
CA VAL A 56 1.69 4.06 7.46
C VAL A 56 2.25 2.67 7.74
N ARG A 57 1.55 1.94 8.60
CA ARG A 57 1.85 0.54 8.89
C ARG A 57 0.76 -0.32 8.28
N ILE A 58 1.16 -1.28 7.45
CA ILE A 58 0.22 -2.12 6.71
C ILE A 58 0.45 -3.58 7.06
N TRP A 59 -0.63 -4.27 7.41
CA TRP A 59 -0.63 -5.72 7.58
C TRP A 59 -1.27 -6.35 6.35
N PHE A 60 -0.57 -7.32 5.76
CA PHE A 60 -1.07 -8.06 4.61
C PHE A 60 -1.68 -9.38 5.08
N GLY A 61 -2.94 -9.58 4.76
CA GLY A 61 -3.68 -10.75 5.18
C GLY A 61 -4.68 -11.20 4.14
N SER A 62 -5.72 -11.89 4.60
CA SER A 62 -6.75 -12.42 3.71
C SER A 62 -7.66 -11.32 3.17
N ILE A 63 -8.29 -11.59 2.02
CA ILE A 63 -9.23 -10.66 1.41
C ILE A 63 -10.39 -10.36 2.37
N GLY A 64 -10.87 -11.37 3.10
CA GLY A 64 -12.00 -11.18 4.02
C GLY A 64 -11.71 -10.25 5.18
N MET A 65 -10.44 -10.08 5.56
CA MET A 65 -10.05 -9.20 6.66
C MET A 65 -9.49 -7.87 6.18
N SER A 66 -9.38 -7.66 4.87
CA SER A 66 -8.72 -6.48 4.34
C SER A 66 -9.68 -5.31 4.16
N GLN A 67 -9.10 -4.11 4.25
CA GLN A 67 -9.79 -2.86 3.95
C GLN A 67 -9.54 -2.43 2.50
N VAL A 68 -8.45 -2.93 1.90
CA VAL A 68 -8.03 -2.56 0.55
C VAL A 68 -7.31 -3.73 -0.09
N LYS A 69 -7.54 -3.91 -1.39
CA LYS A 69 -6.86 -4.94 -2.19
C LYS A 69 -5.79 -4.26 -3.03
N ILE A 70 -4.57 -4.76 -2.92
CA ILE A 70 -3.38 -4.19 -3.55
C ILE A 70 -2.85 -5.15 -4.60
N CYS A 71 -2.51 -4.63 -5.76
CA CYS A 71 -1.75 -5.34 -6.77
C CYS A 71 -0.48 -4.55 -7.08
N PHE A 72 0.69 -5.18 -6.98
CA PHE A 72 1.94 -4.51 -7.34
C PHE A 72 2.10 -4.47 -8.85
N VAL A 73 2.55 -3.32 -9.36
CA VAL A 73 2.80 -3.12 -10.78
C VAL A 73 4.24 -2.66 -11.00
N PRO A 74 4.83 -2.95 -12.18
CA PRO A 74 6.25 -2.70 -12.40
C PRO A 74 6.61 -1.25 -12.72
N THR A 75 5.64 -0.42 -13.12
CA THR A 75 5.95 0.95 -13.54
C THR A 75 5.13 1.97 -12.76
N ARG A 76 5.71 3.16 -12.59
CA ARG A 76 5.02 4.25 -11.90
C ARG A 76 3.80 4.75 -12.66
N GLY A 77 3.84 4.68 -13.99
CA GLY A 77 2.71 5.11 -14.82
C GLY A 77 1.46 4.27 -14.65
N GLU A 78 1.59 3.03 -14.19
CA GLU A 78 0.46 2.13 -13.95
C GLU A 78 -0.12 2.27 -12.55
N ALA A 79 0.60 2.93 -11.63
CA ALA A 79 0.20 3.02 -10.22
C ALA A 79 -0.95 4.00 -10.04
N GLY A 80 -1.88 3.65 -9.15
CA GLY A 80 -3.00 4.52 -8.82
C GLY A 80 -4.23 3.75 -8.37
N TRP A 81 -5.21 4.49 -7.88
CA TRP A 81 -6.48 3.91 -7.49
C TRP A 81 -7.27 3.44 -8.71
N CYS A 82 -7.83 2.24 -8.63
CA CYS A 82 -8.66 1.68 -9.70
C CYS A 82 -10.11 2.15 -9.61
N ARG A 83 -10.52 2.59 -8.42
CA ARG A 83 -11.90 3.00 -8.13
C ARG A 83 -11.92 3.96 -6.95
N PRO A 84 -13.00 4.72 -6.74
CA PRO A 84 -13.15 5.53 -5.54
C PRO A 84 -13.05 4.67 -4.28
N HIS A 85 -12.32 5.16 -3.27
CA HIS A 85 -12.08 4.40 -2.07
C HIS A 85 -11.94 5.35 -0.87
N ARG A 86 -12.44 4.92 0.29
CA ARG A 86 -12.39 5.73 1.51
C ARG A 86 -10.97 5.97 2.02
N LEU A 87 -10.02 5.12 1.65
CA LEU A 87 -8.62 5.25 2.06
C LEU A 87 -7.79 6.15 1.15
N ARG A 88 -8.39 6.70 0.10
CA ARG A 88 -7.69 7.60 -0.81
C ARG A 88 -7.15 8.80 -0.04
N GLY A 89 -5.86 9.08 -0.22
CA GLY A 89 -5.16 10.17 0.48
C GLY A 89 -4.65 9.79 1.86
N ARG A 90 -4.87 8.54 2.31
CA ARG A 90 -4.52 8.13 3.67
C ARG A 90 -3.25 7.31 3.78
N LEU A 91 -2.63 6.99 2.65
CA LEU A 91 -1.42 6.17 2.63
C LEU A 91 -0.14 7.02 2.61
N GLY A 92 -0.25 8.25 2.18
CA GLY A 92 0.88 9.13 2.04
C GLY A 92 1.04 10.20 3.08
#